data_16bedcb00b79a3d21170ece63e4f13a8
#
_entry.id   16bedcb00b79a3d21170ece63e4f13a8
#
_cell.length_a   1.000
_cell.length_b   1.000
_cell.length_c   1.000
_cell.angle_alpha   90.00
_cell.angle_beta   90.00
_cell.angle_gamma   90.00
#
_symmetry.space_group_name_H-M   'P 1'
#
loop_
_entity.id
_entity.type
_entity.pdbx_description
1 polymer ?
#
loop_
_entity_poly.entity_id
_entity_poly.type
_entity_poly.pdbx_seq_one_letter_code
_entity_poly.pdbx_strand_id
1 'polypeptide(L)'
;MGTRVLVVDDSGFMRKRIAEELLANGHSVVGQAKSGNEAVELYRTLRPDVVTMDITMRDMDGLTAAKQILAEDPEAKIVFVTILRDEKVSAEAEKLGAVGFINKADHLSISKFIEEIERKK
;
A
#
# COMPACT_ATOMS: atom_id res chain seq x y z
N MET A 1 -5.30 -18.44 -5.46
CA MET A 1 -4.28 -18.16 -4.46
C MET A 1 -4.22 -16.69 -4.13
N GLY A 2 -3.99 -16.39 -2.86
CA GLY A 2 -4.00 -15.01 -2.42
C GLY A 2 -2.74 -14.24 -2.79
N THR A 3 -2.85 -12.93 -2.67
CA THR A 3 -1.76 -12.00 -2.92
C THR A 3 -1.00 -11.76 -1.62
N ARG A 4 0.33 -11.61 -1.71
CA ARG A 4 1.19 -11.30 -0.56
C ARG A 4 1.26 -9.79 -0.41
N VAL A 5 0.76 -9.26 0.69
CA VAL A 5 0.61 -7.81 0.88
C VAL A 5 1.44 -7.30 2.05
N LEU A 6 2.13 -6.18 1.82
CA LEU A 6 2.78 -5.40 2.87
C LEU A 6 1.86 -4.24 3.21
N VAL A 7 1.43 -4.14 4.47
CA VAL A 7 0.52 -3.09 4.93
C VAL A 7 1.31 -1.99 5.63
N VAL A 8 1.21 -0.76 5.13
CA VAL A 8 1.96 0.39 5.67
C VAL A 8 1.02 1.49 6.12
N ASP A 9 1.02 1.77 7.42
CA ASP A 9 0.22 2.83 8.02
C ASP A 9 0.80 3.09 9.42
N ASP A 10 0.93 4.34 9.83
CA ASP A 10 1.44 4.64 11.16
C ASP A 10 0.40 4.39 12.26
N SER A 11 -0.86 4.19 11.90
CA SER A 11 -1.92 3.83 12.82
C SER A 11 -2.01 2.32 12.97
N GLY A 12 -1.73 1.81 14.17
CA GLY A 12 -1.86 0.38 14.46
C GLY A 12 -3.29 -0.11 14.27
N PHE A 13 -4.25 0.73 14.58
CA PHE A 13 -5.67 0.42 14.40
C PHE A 13 -5.99 0.17 12.92
N MET A 14 -5.52 1.06 12.05
CA MET A 14 -5.75 0.92 10.61
C MET A 14 -5.01 -0.29 10.03
N ARG A 15 -3.76 -0.52 10.47
CA ARG A 15 -3.04 -1.71 10.01
C ARG A 15 -3.81 -2.99 10.33
N LYS A 16 -4.38 -3.04 11.54
CA LYS A 16 -5.16 -4.20 11.96
C LYS A 16 -6.41 -4.36 11.10
N ARG A 17 -7.12 -3.27 10.86
CA ARG A 17 -8.35 -3.30 10.06
C ARG A 17 -8.08 -3.76 8.63
N ILE A 18 -7.05 -3.20 8.02
CA ILE A 18 -6.66 -3.57 6.67
C ILE A 18 -6.23 -5.03 6.61
N ALA A 19 -5.42 -5.46 7.57
CA ALA A 19 -4.96 -6.84 7.65
C ALA A 19 -6.12 -7.83 7.79
N GLU A 20 -7.10 -7.50 8.64
CA GLU A 20 -8.27 -8.35 8.83
C GLU A 20 -9.08 -8.48 7.54
N GLU A 21 -9.24 -7.37 6.82
CA GLU A 21 -9.96 -7.37 5.56
C GLU A 21 -9.26 -8.25 4.51
N LEU A 22 -7.95 -8.12 4.41
CA LEU A 22 -7.15 -8.90 3.48
C LEU A 22 -7.21 -10.39 3.81
N LEU A 23 -7.01 -10.74 5.07
CA LEU A 23 -7.03 -12.13 5.51
C LEU A 23 -8.40 -12.78 5.30
N ALA A 24 -9.48 -12.03 5.55
CA ALA A 24 -10.84 -12.53 5.35
C ALA A 24 -11.13 -12.85 3.89
N ASN A 25 -10.37 -12.26 2.96
CA ASN A 25 -10.54 -12.47 1.53
C ASN A 25 -9.46 -13.35 0.91
N GLY A 26 -8.73 -14.08 1.73
CA GLY A 26 -7.78 -15.09 1.26
C GLY A 26 -6.41 -14.58 0.87
N HIS A 27 -6.08 -13.33 1.21
CA HIS A 27 -4.76 -12.78 0.95
C HIS A 27 -3.85 -12.96 2.16
N SER A 28 -2.54 -12.90 1.95
CA SER A 28 -1.55 -13.00 3.03
C SER A 28 -1.02 -11.61 3.36
N VAL A 29 -0.88 -11.31 4.65
CA VAL A 29 -0.22 -10.09 5.11
C VAL A 29 1.19 -10.51 5.52
N VAL A 30 2.17 -10.25 4.64
CA VAL A 30 3.54 -10.73 4.86
C VAL A 30 4.35 -9.82 5.77
N GLY A 31 3.86 -8.62 6.02
CA GLY A 31 4.48 -7.70 6.96
C GLY A 31 3.62 -6.48 7.18
N GLN A 32 3.92 -5.76 8.25
CA GLN A 32 3.27 -4.50 8.57
C GLN A 32 4.35 -3.48 8.91
N ALA A 33 4.27 -2.30 8.31
CA ALA A 33 5.20 -1.22 8.56
C ALA A 33 4.47 -0.03 9.15
N LYS A 34 5.07 0.60 10.14
CA LYS A 34 4.47 1.77 10.81
C LYS A 34 5.09 3.09 10.36
N SER A 35 6.02 3.04 9.41
CA SER A 35 6.71 4.23 8.91
C SER A 35 7.17 4.00 7.48
N GLY A 36 7.49 5.10 6.79
CA GLY A 36 8.00 5.03 5.43
C GLY A 36 9.36 4.35 5.35
N ASN A 37 10.23 4.62 6.33
CA ASN A 37 11.55 3.99 6.37
C ASN A 37 11.42 2.48 6.54
N GLU A 38 10.57 2.05 7.46
CA GLU A 38 10.33 0.62 7.68
C GLU A 38 9.74 -0.05 6.44
N ALA A 39 8.85 0.66 5.74
CA ALA A 39 8.25 0.15 4.51
C ALA A 39 9.30 -0.13 3.44
N VAL A 40 10.24 0.78 3.25
CA VAL A 40 11.31 0.61 2.26
C VAL A 40 12.17 -0.61 2.61
N GLU A 41 12.55 -0.74 3.88
CA GLU A 41 13.35 -1.88 4.33
C GLU A 41 12.63 -3.21 4.20
N LEU A 42 11.36 -3.25 4.62
CA LEU A 42 10.57 -4.48 4.53
C LEU A 42 10.28 -4.87 3.09
N TYR A 43 10.11 -3.89 2.21
CA TYR A 43 9.94 -4.19 0.79
C TYR A 43 11.15 -4.94 0.23
N ARG A 44 12.34 -4.48 0.56
CA ARG A 44 13.57 -5.12 0.10
C ARG A 44 13.69 -6.57 0.57
N THR A 45 13.31 -6.80 1.82
CA THR A 45 13.43 -8.12 2.45
C THR A 45 12.32 -9.07 2.02
N LEU A 46 11.08 -8.59 2.03
CA LEU A 46 9.90 -9.45 1.84
C LEU A 46 9.45 -9.59 0.39
N ARG A 47 9.74 -8.59 -0.43
CA ARG A 47 9.32 -8.57 -1.84
C ARG A 47 7.84 -8.94 -1.98
N PRO A 48 6.94 -8.14 -1.39
CA PRO A 48 5.51 -8.42 -1.48
C PRO A 48 4.99 -8.25 -2.91
N ASP A 49 3.84 -8.85 -3.18
CA ASP A 49 3.19 -8.67 -4.48
C ASP A 49 2.55 -7.29 -4.59
N VAL A 50 2.02 -6.78 -3.48
CA VAL A 50 1.35 -5.47 -3.42
C VAL A 50 1.69 -4.80 -2.10
N VAL A 51 1.82 -3.47 -2.12
CA VAL A 51 1.97 -2.65 -0.92
C VAL A 51 0.74 -1.77 -0.79
N THR A 52 0.10 -1.76 0.39
CA THR A 52 -0.90 -0.73 0.70
C THR A 52 -0.17 0.31 1.53
N MET A 53 -0.22 1.57 1.11
CA MET A 53 0.61 2.63 1.66
C MET A 53 -0.21 3.86 2.05
N ASP A 54 -0.14 4.23 3.34
CA ASP A 54 -0.67 5.51 3.78
C ASP A 54 0.28 6.62 3.31
N ILE A 55 -0.26 7.79 3.03
CA ILE A 55 0.55 8.93 2.59
C ILE A 55 1.07 9.72 3.79
N THR A 56 0.20 10.02 4.75
CA THR A 56 0.56 10.86 5.91
C THR A 56 1.16 10.01 7.02
N MET A 57 2.47 10.07 7.15
CA MET A 57 3.21 9.36 8.21
C MET A 57 4.27 10.27 8.80
N ARG A 58 4.71 9.96 10.03
CA ARG A 58 5.57 10.86 10.82
C ARG A 58 6.99 11.05 10.32
N ASP A 59 7.63 9.97 9.90
CA ASP A 59 9.05 10.01 9.52
C ASP A 59 9.25 10.37 8.06
N MET A 60 8.55 9.67 7.20
CA MET A 60 8.67 9.83 5.75
C MET A 60 7.27 9.61 5.19
N ASP A 61 6.77 10.55 4.39
CA ASP A 61 5.44 10.38 3.82
C ASP A 61 5.41 9.23 2.80
N GLY A 62 4.22 8.73 2.54
CA GLY A 62 4.06 7.57 1.67
C GLY A 62 4.48 7.81 0.23
N LEU A 63 4.37 9.05 -0.26
CA LEU A 63 4.81 9.39 -1.61
C LEU A 63 6.34 9.25 -1.73
N THR A 64 7.06 9.73 -0.72
CA THR A 64 8.52 9.61 -0.68
C THR A 64 8.96 8.16 -0.58
N ALA A 65 8.29 7.38 0.30
CA ALA A 65 8.59 5.96 0.44
C ALA A 65 8.34 5.22 -0.88
N ALA A 66 7.23 5.53 -1.54
CA ALA A 66 6.89 4.92 -2.82
C ALA A 66 7.92 5.26 -3.90
N LYS A 67 8.41 6.50 -3.92
CA LYS A 67 9.47 6.90 -4.86
C LYS A 67 10.72 6.04 -4.68
N GLN A 68 11.12 5.81 -3.43
CA GLN A 68 12.29 4.99 -3.13
C GLN A 68 12.08 3.54 -3.56
N ILE A 69 10.92 2.99 -3.25
CA ILE A 69 10.60 1.61 -3.62
C ILE A 69 10.59 1.45 -5.14
N LEU A 70 9.94 2.36 -5.85
CA LEU A 70 9.84 2.30 -7.31
C LEU A 70 11.17 2.57 -8.02
N ALA A 71 12.06 3.35 -7.40
CA ALA A 71 13.39 3.57 -7.93
C ALA A 71 14.22 2.28 -7.90
N GLU A 72 14.01 1.44 -6.90
CA GLU A 72 14.72 0.17 -6.77
C GLU A 72 14.02 -0.96 -7.51
N ASP A 73 12.69 -0.89 -7.61
CA ASP A 73 11.88 -1.91 -8.27
C ASP A 73 10.75 -1.23 -9.05
N PRO A 74 10.96 -0.91 -10.33
CA PRO A 74 9.92 -0.27 -11.14
C PRO A 74 8.65 -1.09 -11.31
N GLU A 75 8.71 -2.39 -11.03
CA GLU A 75 7.55 -3.28 -11.14
C GLU A 75 6.72 -3.33 -9.84
N ALA A 76 7.15 -2.62 -8.80
CA ALA A 76 6.45 -2.61 -7.53
C ALA A 76 5.01 -2.11 -7.70
N LYS A 77 4.07 -2.79 -7.07
CA LYS A 77 2.65 -2.42 -7.12
C LYS A 77 2.27 -1.77 -5.81
N ILE A 78 2.04 -0.47 -5.86
CA ILE A 78 1.70 0.32 -4.68
C ILE A 78 0.30 0.88 -4.83
N VAL A 79 -0.54 0.59 -3.82
CA VAL A 79 -1.89 1.13 -3.71
C VAL A 79 -1.88 2.08 -2.52
N PHE A 80 -2.12 3.36 -2.76
CA PHE A 80 -2.23 4.30 -1.65
C PHE A 80 -3.58 4.18 -0.98
N VAL A 81 -3.58 4.13 0.35
CA VAL A 81 -4.79 4.06 1.16
C VAL A 81 -4.70 5.19 2.19
N THR A 82 -5.44 6.25 1.99
CA THR A 82 -5.29 7.48 2.76
C THR A 82 -6.61 8.19 3.00
N ILE A 83 -6.66 9.05 4.03
CA ILE A 83 -7.81 9.92 4.26
C ILE A 83 -7.75 11.19 3.42
N LEU A 84 -6.61 11.47 2.80
CA LEU A 84 -6.44 12.67 1.98
C LEU A 84 -7.29 12.62 0.72
N ARG A 85 -7.99 13.73 0.46
CA ARG A 85 -8.82 13.88 -0.74
C ARG A 85 -8.31 15.10 -1.52
N ASP A 86 -7.05 15.05 -1.92
CA ASP A 86 -6.40 16.14 -2.61
C ASP A 86 -6.07 15.67 -4.02
N GLU A 87 -6.63 16.37 -5.01
CA GLU A 87 -6.40 16.03 -6.42
C GLU A 87 -4.94 16.11 -6.81
N LYS A 88 -4.19 17.04 -6.20
CA LYS A 88 -2.76 17.18 -6.48
C LYS A 88 -1.99 15.97 -5.99
N VAL A 89 -2.34 15.47 -4.80
CA VAL A 89 -1.70 14.29 -4.22
C VAL A 89 -2.04 13.06 -5.05
N SER A 90 -3.30 12.93 -5.46
CA SER A 90 -3.75 11.81 -6.28
C SER A 90 -3.02 11.82 -7.63
N ALA A 91 -2.89 12.99 -8.26
CA ALA A 91 -2.17 13.15 -9.53
C ALA A 91 -0.69 12.80 -9.37
N GLU A 92 -0.08 13.21 -8.25
CA GLU A 92 1.32 12.89 -7.98
C GLU A 92 1.52 11.39 -7.79
N ALA A 93 0.61 10.73 -7.07
CA ALA A 93 0.64 9.28 -6.88
C ALA A 93 0.56 8.55 -8.22
N GLU A 94 -0.32 9.01 -9.10
CA GLU A 94 -0.45 8.44 -10.44
C GLU A 94 0.82 8.62 -11.26
N LYS A 95 1.43 9.80 -11.21
CA LYS A 95 2.69 10.08 -11.91
C LYS A 95 3.83 9.19 -11.43
N LEU A 96 3.83 8.83 -10.16
CA LEU A 96 4.86 7.95 -9.60
C LEU A 96 4.75 6.52 -10.13
N GLY A 97 3.60 6.16 -10.68
CA GLY A 97 3.36 4.81 -11.14
C GLY A 97 2.62 3.94 -10.14
N ALA A 98 1.92 4.55 -9.17
CA ALA A 98 1.07 3.80 -8.26
C ALA A 98 -0.04 3.13 -9.06
N VAL A 99 -0.43 1.92 -8.67
CA VAL A 99 -1.47 1.18 -9.38
C VAL A 99 -2.87 1.51 -8.86
N GLY A 100 -2.97 2.22 -7.75
CA GLY A 100 -4.25 2.63 -7.23
C GLY A 100 -4.19 3.62 -6.09
N PHE A 101 -5.35 4.19 -5.79
CA PHE A 101 -5.53 5.17 -4.74
C PHE A 101 -6.91 4.95 -4.13
N ILE A 102 -6.95 4.57 -2.87
CA ILE A 102 -8.20 4.25 -2.16
C ILE A 102 -8.34 5.13 -0.93
N ASN A 103 -9.55 5.65 -0.70
CA ASN A 103 -9.83 6.39 0.53
C ASN A 103 -9.94 5.39 1.68
N LYS A 104 -9.39 5.73 2.85
CA LYS A 104 -9.44 4.86 4.04
C LYS A 104 -10.86 4.47 4.43
N ALA A 105 -11.83 5.33 4.17
CA ALA A 105 -13.24 5.01 4.46
C ALA A 105 -13.71 3.80 3.65
N ASP A 106 -13.07 3.54 2.51
CA ASP A 106 -13.40 2.43 1.63
C ASP A 106 -12.45 1.25 1.80
N HIS A 107 -11.81 1.11 2.96
CA HIS A 107 -10.83 0.04 3.17
C HIS A 107 -11.40 -1.36 2.97
N LEU A 108 -12.69 -1.54 3.07
CA LEU A 108 -13.32 -2.83 2.82
C LEU A 108 -13.31 -3.23 1.34
N SER A 109 -12.95 -2.31 0.46
CA SER A 109 -12.84 -2.59 -0.98
C SER A 109 -11.41 -2.92 -1.42
N ILE A 110 -10.44 -2.94 -0.48
CA ILE A 110 -9.04 -3.17 -0.81
C ILE A 110 -8.81 -4.51 -1.49
N SER A 111 -9.33 -5.59 -0.93
CA SER A 111 -9.16 -6.92 -1.52
C SER A 111 -9.69 -7.01 -2.94
N LYS A 112 -10.86 -6.44 -3.16
CA LYS A 112 -11.45 -6.41 -4.49
C LYS A 112 -10.56 -5.67 -5.48
N PHE A 113 -10.01 -4.53 -5.06
CA PHE A 113 -9.11 -3.75 -5.87
C PHE A 113 -7.84 -4.53 -6.22
N ILE A 114 -7.27 -5.20 -5.23
CA ILE A 114 -6.07 -6.02 -5.42
C ILE A 114 -6.34 -7.16 -6.40
N GLU A 115 -7.49 -7.82 -6.28
CA GLU A 115 -7.88 -8.90 -7.19
C GLU A 115 -8.00 -8.40 -8.62
N GLU A 116 -8.51 -7.19 -8.82
CA GLU A 116 -8.61 -6.59 -10.15
C GLU A 116 -7.23 -6.31 -10.74
N ILE A 117 -6.29 -5.82 -9.92
CA ILE A 117 -4.91 -5.59 -10.34
C ILE A 117 -4.26 -6.90 -10.78
N GLU A 118 -4.42 -7.96 -9.99
CA GLU A 118 -3.81 -9.25 -10.27
C GLU A 118 -4.40 -9.90 -11.52
N ARG A 119 -5.67 -9.64 -11.81
CA ARG A 119 -6.31 -10.17 -13.00
C ARG A 119 -5.79 -9.56 -14.30
N LYS A 120 -5.25 -8.35 -14.23
CA LYS A 120 -4.76 -7.63 -15.42
C LYS A 120 -3.35 -8.03 -15.84
N LYS A 121 -2.76 -8.95 -15.16
CA LYS A 121 -1.42 -9.42 -15.49
C LYS A 121 -1.36 -10.13 -16.84
#